data_179fe841b765c382cf62e3542d4faaf2
#
_entry.id   179fe841b765c382cf62e3542d4faaf2
#
_cell.length_a   1.000
_cell.length_b   1.000
_cell.length_c   1.000
_cell.angle_alpha   90.00
_cell.angle_beta   90.00
_cell.angle_gamma   90.00
#
_symmetry.space_group_name_H-M   'P 1'
#
loop_
_entity.id
_entity.type
_entity.pdbx_description
1 polymer ?
#
loop_
_entity_poly.entity_id
_entity_poly.type
_entity_poly.pdbx_seq_one_letter_code
_entity_poly.pdbx_strand_id
1 'polypeptide(L)'
;MPRPGLERIEAFFVGHAYDLHRHDTYAIGHTLAGVQTFDYRGARSDSVTGNVIVIHPDEAHNGRAGAAAGFRYKMLYLAPRLVRAALGEKAATLPFVKEAAQQNPRLLAALRPAFANLDRDFEALEADQIVLSLSEALFALDPSARRTSSPNSCAVAVEKARQFLEASFTEVVTSEELEAVTGVDRFTLARHFRALLGTSPYRYLTMRRLDHARSVMWTGAPLADVAFASGFADQSHMNRQFKSAYGISPGRWRAMQAVRPRAGIPQ
;
A
#
# COMPACT_ATOMS: atom_id res chain seq x y z
N MET A 1 2.22 -16.81 -8.89
CA MET A 1 2.49 -16.38 -7.50
C MET A 1 2.13 -14.91 -7.35
N PRO A 2 1.54 -14.48 -6.24
CA PRO A 2 1.27 -13.06 -6.04
C PRO A 2 2.57 -12.25 -6.12
N ARG A 3 2.55 -11.13 -6.81
CA ARG A 3 3.72 -10.26 -6.91
C ARG A 3 3.83 -9.41 -5.64
N PRO A 4 4.90 -9.50 -4.86
CA PRO A 4 5.07 -8.69 -3.66
C PRO A 4 5.00 -7.18 -3.97
N GLY A 5 4.11 -6.47 -3.27
CA GLY A 5 3.90 -5.03 -3.46
C GLY A 5 2.92 -4.64 -4.57
N LEU A 6 2.20 -5.62 -5.13
CA LEU A 6 1.09 -5.39 -6.05
C LEU A 6 -0.10 -6.25 -5.60
N GLU A 7 -1.09 -5.63 -4.97
CA GLU A 7 -2.29 -6.29 -4.44
C GLU A 7 -3.54 -5.58 -4.98
N ARG A 8 -4.60 -6.33 -5.26
CA ARG A 8 -5.85 -5.79 -5.77
C ARG A 8 -7.05 -6.35 -5.06
N ILE A 9 -8.06 -5.52 -4.91
CA ILE A 9 -9.35 -5.90 -4.33
C ILE A 9 -10.50 -5.33 -5.15
N GLU A 10 -11.64 -5.99 -5.05
CA GLU A 10 -12.95 -5.43 -5.35
C GLU A 10 -13.80 -5.57 -4.10
N ALA A 11 -14.51 -4.50 -3.71
CA ALA A 11 -15.32 -4.51 -2.51
C ALA A 11 -16.60 -3.69 -2.68
N PHE A 12 -17.62 -4.05 -1.88
CA PHE A 12 -18.85 -3.33 -1.73
C PHE A 12 -19.12 -3.06 -0.27
N PHE A 13 -19.48 -1.82 0.05
CA PHE A 13 -19.82 -1.40 1.41
C PHE A 13 -21.09 -0.60 1.47
N VAL A 14 -21.85 -0.81 2.56
CA VAL A 14 -22.98 0.01 2.96
C VAL A 14 -22.64 0.65 4.30
N GLY A 15 -22.89 1.95 4.46
CA GLY A 15 -22.56 2.70 5.67
C GLY A 15 -21.06 2.86 5.88
N HIS A 16 -20.60 2.54 7.09
CA HIS A 16 -19.18 2.64 7.47
C HIS A 16 -18.35 1.52 6.85
N ALA A 17 -17.27 1.88 6.14
CA ALA A 17 -16.38 0.91 5.52
C ALA A 17 -15.09 0.70 6.35
N TYR A 18 -14.32 1.76 6.58
CA TYR A 18 -13.03 1.72 7.24
C TYR A 18 -12.86 2.86 8.24
N ASP A 19 -12.30 2.57 9.41
CA ASP A 19 -11.80 3.56 10.33
C ASP A 19 -10.59 4.31 9.74
N LEU A 20 -10.19 5.41 10.39
CA LEU A 20 -8.99 6.14 10.02
C LEU A 20 -7.78 5.20 10.09
N HIS A 21 -7.08 5.08 8.98
CA HIS A 21 -5.92 4.20 8.82
C HIS A 21 -4.93 4.77 7.80
N ARG A 22 -3.77 4.12 7.66
CA ARG A 22 -2.75 4.45 6.66
C ARG A 22 -1.97 3.21 6.28
N HIS A 23 -1.63 3.08 5.02
CA HIS A 23 -0.78 2.01 4.48
C HIS A 23 0.45 2.60 3.78
N ASP A 24 1.48 1.79 3.56
CA ASP A 24 2.76 2.20 2.95
C ASP A 24 2.77 2.09 1.41
N THR A 25 1.60 1.88 0.80
CA THR A 25 1.42 1.75 -0.65
C THR A 25 0.63 2.93 -1.21
N TYR A 26 0.76 3.17 -2.51
CA TYR A 26 -0.30 3.87 -3.23
C TYR A 26 -1.55 2.99 -3.24
N ALA A 27 -2.71 3.56 -2.96
CA ALA A 27 -3.99 2.95 -3.29
C ALA A 27 -4.58 3.69 -4.49
N ILE A 28 -4.64 2.99 -5.63
CA ILE A 28 -5.13 3.54 -6.88
C ILE A 28 -6.35 2.72 -7.30
N GLY A 29 -7.50 3.34 -7.37
CA GLY A 29 -8.73 2.62 -7.63
C GLY A 29 -9.75 3.43 -8.41
N HIS A 30 -10.90 2.83 -8.66
CA HIS A 30 -12.01 3.55 -9.26
C HIS A 30 -13.35 3.08 -8.69
N THR A 31 -14.29 4.03 -8.56
CA THR A 31 -15.65 3.77 -8.11
C THR A 31 -16.48 3.19 -9.26
N LEU A 32 -17.05 2.00 -9.02
CA LEU A 32 -17.88 1.28 -10.01
C LEU A 32 -19.36 1.65 -9.91
N ALA A 33 -19.83 1.87 -8.66
CA ALA A 33 -21.23 2.23 -8.38
C ALA A 33 -21.32 2.97 -7.04
N GLY A 34 -22.33 3.82 -6.93
CA GLY A 34 -22.61 4.60 -5.72
C GLY A 34 -21.62 5.75 -5.51
N VAL A 35 -21.51 6.18 -4.24
CA VAL A 35 -20.64 7.27 -3.81
C VAL A 35 -19.76 6.79 -2.67
N GLN A 36 -18.45 6.83 -2.85
CA GLN A 36 -17.49 6.64 -1.79
C GLN A 36 -17.08 7.99 -1.21
N THR A 37 -17.40 8.23 0.05
CA THR A 37 -16.96 9.42 0.80
C THR A 37 -15.79 9.04 1.70
N PHE A 38 -14.75 9.84 1.73
CA PHE A 38 -13.57 9.63 2.57
C PHE A 38 -12.96 10.97 3.01
N ASP A 39 -12.37 10.98 4.18
CA ASP A 39 -11.58 12.11 4.67
C ASP A 39 -10.10 11.82 4.39
N TYR A 40 -9.41 12.74 3.75
CA TYR A 40 -8.04 12.62 3.29
C TYR A 40 -7.34 13.99 3.32
N ARG A 41 -6.18 14.05 3.99
CA ARG A 41 -5.37 15.28 4.12
C ARG A 41 -6.15 16.49 4.64
N GLY A 42 -7.04 16.26 5.61
CA GLY A 42 -7.85 17.31 6.24
C GLY A 42 -9.07 17.78 5.43
N ALA A 43 -9.32 17.19 4.26
CA ALA A 43 -10.48 17.49 3.43
C ALA A 43 -11.36 16.24 3.21
N ARG A 44 -12.66 16.47 3.07
CA ARG A 44 -13.60 15.45 2.63
C ARG A 44 -13.58 15.38 1.11
N SER A 45 -13.56 14.16 0.58
CA SER A 45 -13.64 13.87 -0.85
C SER A 45 -14.75 12.88 -1.13
N ASP A 46 -15.49 13.10 -2.21
CA ASP A 46 -16.50 12.20 -2.72
C ASP A 46 -16.06 11.65 -4.08
N SER A 47 -16.03 10.34 -4.19
CA SER A 47 -15.75 9.65 -5.44
C SER A 47 -17.03 9.01 -5.96
N VAL A 48 -17.49 9.49 -7.10
CA VAL A 48 -18.66 8.96 -7.81
C VAL A 48 -18.25 7.94 -8.85
N THR A 49 -19.22 7.22 -9.42
CA THR A 49 -19.00 6.25 -10.48
C THR A 49 -18.16 6.84 -11.62
N GLY A 50 -17.08 6.12 -11.98
CA GLY A 50 -16.12 6.53 -13.02
C GLY A 50 -14.95 7.38 -12.54
N ASN A 51 -14.98 7.90 -11.29
CA ASN A 51 -13.82 8.57 -10.73
C ASN A 51 -12.70 7.59 -10.41
N VAL A 52 -11.47 8.04 -10.63
CA VAL A 52 -10.25 7.40 -10.13
C VAL A 52 -9.89 8.02 -8.78
N ILE A 53 -9.51 7.16 -7.84
CA ILE A 53 -9.03 7.54 -6.51
C ILE A 53 -7.52 7.29 -6.45
N VAL A 54 -6.76 8.22 -5.88
CA VAL A 54 -5.33 8.07 -5.59
C VAL A 54 -5.07 8.49 -4.16
N ILE A 55 -4.71 7.53 -3.32
CA ILE A 55 -4.24 7.75 -1.95
C ILE A 55 -2.73 7.45 -1.92
N HIS A 56 -1.97 8.38 -1.34
CA HIS A 56 -0.51 8.25 -1.28
C HIS A 56 -0.06 7.41 -0.09
N PRO A 57 1.16 6.86 -0.16
CA PRO A 57 1.75 6.12 0.94
C PRO A 57 1.79 6.94 2.23
N ASP A 58 1.49 6.28 3.35
CA ASP A 58 1.53 6.80 4.72
C ASP A 58 0.59 8.00 5.02
N GLU A 59 -0.35 8.29 4.11
CA GLU A 59 -1.37 9.32 4.31
C GLU A 59 -2.62 8.73 4.98
N ALA A 60 -3.07 9.41 6.06
CA ALA A 60 -4.23 8.96 6.82
C ALA A 60 -5.54 9.20 6.05
N HIS A 61 -6.39 8.19 6.01
CA HIS A 61 -7.70 8.25 5.37
C HIS A 61 -8.68 7.26 6.00
N ASN A 62 -9.98 7.51 5.81
CA ASN A 62 -11.08 6.62 6.19
C ASN A 62 -11.93 6.30 4.95
N GLY A 63 -13.09 5.66 5.16
CA GLY A 63 -14.02 5.40 4.07
C GLY A 63 -15.42 5.05 4.55
N ARG A 64 -16.42 5.59 3.88
CA ARG A 64 -17.84 5.31 4.12
C ARG A 64 -18.67 5.47 2.86
N ALA A 65 -19.87 4.94 2.87
CA ALA A 65 -20.85 5.21 1.82
C ALA A 65 -21.34 6.66 1.93
N GLY A 66 -21.32 7.39 0.83
CA GLY A 66 -21.90 8.72 0.71
C GLY A 66 -23.41 8.70 0.42
N ALA A 67 -23.96 7.51 0.12
CA ALA A 67 -25.39 7.28 -0.11
C ALA A 67 -25.87 5.97 0.51
N ALA A 68 -27.16 5.87 0.81
CA ALA A 68 -27.75 4.70 1.47
C ALA A 68 -27.56 3.38 0.69
N ALA A 69 -27.51 3.45 -0.64
CA ALA A 69 -27.28 2.29 -1.51
C ALA A 69 -25.87 1.69 -1.41
N GLY A 70 -24.95 2.34 -0.68
CA GLY A 70 -23.57 1.89 -0.58
C GLY A 70 -22.72 2.33 -1.76
N PHE A 71 -21.51 1.75 -1.86
CA PHE A 71 -20.61 1.96 -2.98
C PHE A 71 -19.83 0.69 -3.31
N ARG A 72 -19.52 0.52 -4.57
CA ARG A 72 -18.66 -0.56 -5.10
C ARG A 72 -17.44 0.03 -5.77
N TYR A 73 -16.28 -0.51 -5.49
CA TYR A 73 -15.03 -0.02 -6.04
C TYR A 73 -14.03 -1.14 -6.29
N LYS A 74 -13.07 -0.86 -7.15
CA LYS A 74 -11.86 -1.66 -7.32
C LYS A 74 -10.66 -0.85 -6.87
N MET A 75 -9.72 -1.48 -6.15
CA MET A 75 -8.51 -0.83 -5.64
C MET A 75 -7.29 -1.69 -5.89
N LEU A 76 -6.23 -1.06 -6.39
CA LEU A 76 -4.90 -1.63 -6.53
C LEU A 76 -3.97 -0.96 -5.53
N TYR A 77 -3.30 -1.76 -4.72
CA TYR A 77 -2.25 -1.31 -3.81
C TYR A 77 -0.90 -1.54 -4.48
N LEU A 78 -0.16 -0.45 -4.68
CA LEU A 78 1.09 -0.43 -5.43
C LEU A 78 2.23 0.09 -4.54
N ALA A 79 3.20 -0.77 -4.28
CA ALA A 79 4.35 -0.40 -3.44
C ALA A 79 5.20 0.70 -4.11
N PRO A 80 5.61 1.76 -3.37
CA PRO A 80 6.45 2.85 -3.87
C PRO A 80 7.74 2.39 -4.54
N ARG A 81 8.35 1.29 -4.05
CA ARG A 81 9.56 0.72 -4.65
C ARG A 81 9.36 0.26 -6.10
N LEU A 82 8.16 -0.23 -6.44
CA LEU A 82 7.81 -0.62 -7.81
C LEU A 82 7.65 0.61 -8.72
N VAL A 83 7.02 1.68 -8.19
CA VAL A 83 6.90 2.96 -8.91
C VAL A 83 8.30 3.54 -9.19
N ARG A 84 9.17 3.54 -8.18
CA ARG A 84 10.57 3.98 -8.35
C ARG A 84 11.33 3.15 -9.39
N ALA A 85 11.23 1.82 -9.31
CA ALA A 85 11.88 0.93 -10.26
C ALA A 85 11.40 1.19 -11.71
N ALA A 86 10.10 1.39 -11.89
CA ALA A 86 9.51 1.66 -13.21
C ALA A 86 9.91 3.04 -13.78
N LEU A 87 9.99 4.08 -12.94
CA LEU A 87 10.36 5.43 -13.37
C LEU A 87 11.89 5.61 -13.49
N GLY A 88 12.67 4.82 -12.76
CA GLY A 88 14.15 4.87 -12.79
C GLY A 88 14.66 6.28 -12.48
N GLU A 89 15.59 6.74 -13.28
CA GLU A 89 16.20 8.06 -13.12
C GLU A 89 15.34 9.23 -13.59
N LYS A 90 14.18 8.99 -14.19
CA LYS A 90 13.27 10.07 -14.64
C LYS A 90 12.66 10.82 -13.45
N ALA A 91 12.46 10.15 -12.31
CA ALA A 91 11.84 10.72 -11.11
C ALA A 91 12.85 10.90 -9.97
N ALA A 92 12.91 12.10 -9.40
CA ALA A 92 13.68 12.39 -8.19
C ALA A 92 12.96 11.95 -6.92
N THR A 93 11.64 12.05 -6.92
CA THR A 93 10.74 11.73 -5.81
C THR A 93 9.59 10.86 -6.31
N LEU A 94 8.83 10.31 -5.37
CA LEU A 94 7.57 9.65 -5.69
C LEU A 94 6.57 10.67 -6.26
N PRO A 95 5.84 10.33 -7.35
CA PRO A 95 4.81 11.22 -7.92
C PRO A 95 3.72 11.55 -6.90
N PHE A 96 3.32 12.82 -6.87
CA PHE A 96 2.25 13.32 -6.01
C PHE A 96 1.06 13.80 -6.83
N VAL A 97 -0.09 13.17 -6.64
CA VAL A 97 -1.35 13.56 -7.30
C VAL A 97 -2.16 14.41 -6.32
N LYS A 98 -2.44 15.67 -6.68
CA LYS A 98 -3.09 16.63 -5.79
C LYS A 98 -4.52 16.23 -5.45
N GLU A 99 -5.29 15.87 -6.48
CA GLU A 99 -6.71 15.54 -6.34
C GLU A 99 -6.88 14.05 -6.02
N ALA A 100 -7.42 13.75 -4.83
CA ALA A 100 -7.59 12.38 -4.36
C ALA A 100 -8.66 11.60 -5.15
N ALA A 101 -9.70 12.27 -5.63
CA ALA A 101 -10.76 11.71 -6.47
C ALA A 101 -10.97 12.59 -7.69
N GLN A 102 -10.84 12.03 -8.89
CA GLN A 102 -10.93 12.80 -10.13
C GLN A 102 -11.35 11.94 -11.32
N GLN A 103 -11.90 12.57 -12.34
CA GLN A 103 -12.03 11.94 -13.65
C GLN A 103 -10.70 12.06 -14.39
N ASN A 104 -10.06 10.92 -14.63
CA ASN A 104 -8.77 10.87 -15.32
C ASN A 104 -8.73 9.67 -16.26
N PRO A 105 -9.01 9.87 -17.57
CA PRO A 105 -9.03 8.79 -18.56
C PRO A 105 -7.70 8.04 -18.67
N ARG A 106 -6.57 8.73 -18.52
CA ARG A 106 -5.23 8.13 -18.60
C ARG A 106 -4.97 7.19 -17.43
N LEU A 107 -5.24 7.64 -16.19
CA LEU A 107 -5.13 6.76 -15.01
C LEU A 107 -6.11 5.59 -15.09
N LEU A 108 -7.35 5.83 -15.51
CA LEU A 108 -8.35 4.79 -15.65
C LEU A 108 -7.94 3.75 -16.69
N ALA A 109 -7.39 4.17 -17.84
CA ALA A 109 -6.88 3.27 -18.86
C ALA A 109 -5.70 2.42 -18.36
N ALA A 110 -4.76 3.03 -17.61
CA ALA A 110 -3.64 2.33 -17.00
C ALA A 110 -4.07 1.34 -15.89
N LEU A 111 -5.17 1.64 -15.20
CA LEU A 111 -5.70 0.83 -14.09
C LEU A 111 -6.54 -0.37 -14.54
N ARG A 112 -7.29 -0.24 -15.63
CA ARG A 112 -8.22 -1.28 -16.12
C ARG A 112 -7.61 -2.67 -16.27
N PRO A 113 -6.41 -2.85 -16.86
CA PRO A 113 -5.81 -4.18 -17.01
C PRO A 113 -5.63 -4.91 -15.68
N ALA A 114 -5.35 -4.19 -14.59
CA ALA A 114 -5.20 -4.78 -13.27
C ALA A 114 -6.45 -5.53 -12.77
N PHE A 115 -7.62 -5.22 -13.33
CA PHE A 115 -8.91 -5.78 -12.89
C PHE A 115 -9.62 -6.61 -13.96
N ALA A 116 -8.93 -6.96 -15.04
CA ALA A 116 -9.52 -7.76 -16.13
C ALA A 116 -9.97 -9.16 -15.66
N ASN A 117 -9.20 -9.77 -14.76
CA ASN A 117 -9.56 -11.04 -14.14
C ASN A 117 -9.03 -11.07 -12.69
N LEU A 118 -9.92 -11.03 -11.69
CA LEU A 118 -9.57 -11.02 -10.27
C LEU A 118 -9.31 -12.43 -9.69
N ASP A 119 -9.69 -13.47 -10.41
CA ASP A 119 -9.63 -14.85 -9.91
C ASP A 119 -8.26 -15.51 -10.10
N ARG A 120 -7.36 -14.89 -10.88
CA ARG A 120 -6.00 -15.38 -11.11
C ARG A 120 -4.95 -14.39 -10.65
N ASP A 121 -3.77 -14.87 -10.31
CA ASP A 121 -2.60 -14.03 -10.10
C ASP A 121 -2.16 -13.36 -11.42
N PHE A 122 -1.41 -12.27 -11.31
CA PHE A 122 -0.76 -11.66 -12.47
C PHE A 122 0.35 -12.54 -13.00
N GLU A 123 0.47 -12.62 -14.31
CA GLU A 123 1.72 -13.05 -14.94
C GLU A 123 2.80 -11.99 -14.74
N ALA A 124 4.08 -12.39 -14.74
CA ALA A 124 5.19 -11.49 -14.42
C ALA A 124 5.24 -10.27 -15.35
N LEU A 125 5.16 -10.50 -16.67
CA LEU A 125 5.19 -9.42 -17.66
C LEU A 125 3.93 -8.55 -17.62
N GLU A 126 2.77 -9.12 -17.33
CA GLU A 126 1.52 -8.38 -17.12
C GLU A 126 1.64 -7.44 -15.94
N ALA A 127 2.16 -7.92 -14.80
CA ALA A 127 2.40 -7.12 -13.63
C ALA A 127 3.39 -5.97 -13.90
N ASP A 128 4.48 -6.24 -14.63
CA ASP A 128 5.46 -5.23 -15.02
C ASP A 128 4.84 -4.15 -15.89
N GLN A 129 4.01 -4.53 -16.87
CA GLN A 129 3.32 -3.59 -17.75
C GLN A 129 2.32 -2.72 -16.98
N ILE A 130 1.55 -3.30 -16.04
CA ILE A 130 0.61 -2.55 -15.19
C ILE A 130 1.37 -1.54 -14.31
N VAL A 131 2.46 -1.98 -13.66
CA VAL A 131 3.30 -1.12 -12.83
C VAL A 131 3.87 0.04 -13.65
N LEU A 132 4.43 -0.24 -14.83
CA LEU A 132 4.99 0.79 -15.71
C LEU A 132 3.92 1.80 -16.13
N SER A 133 2.80 1.32 -16.65
CA SER A 133 1.72 2.19 -17.16
C SER A 133 1.14 3.09 -16.08
N LEU A 134 0.93 2.56 -14.88
CA LEU A 134 0.44 3.34 -13.73
C LEU A 134 1.47 4.34 -13.24
N SER A 135 2.74 3.94 -13.14
CA SER A 135 3.83 4.83 -12.70
C SER A 135 4.00 6.01 -13.65
N GLU A 136 3.94 5.77 -14.96
CA GLU A 136 4.00 6.84 -15.98
C GLU A 136 2.77 7.74 -15.95
N ALA A 137 1.57 7.18 -15.68
CA ALA A 137 0.36 7.96 -15.54
C ALA A 137 0.39 8.88 -14.31
N LEU A 138 0.86 8.37 -13.15
CA LEU A 138 1.08 9.16 -11.95
C LEU A 138 2.13 10.26 -12.17
N PHE A 139 3.26 9.90 -12.78
CA PHE A 139 4.36 10.83 -13.07
C PHE A 139 3.94 11.97 -14.00
N ALA A 140 3.06 11.69 -14.96
CA ALA A 140 2.53 12.72 -15.83
C ALA A 140 1.64 13.74 -15.12
N LEU A 141 1.08 13.39 -13.96
CA LEU A 141 0.26 14.28 -13.14
C LEU A 141 1.06 15.12 -12.15
N ASP A 142 2.34 14.79 -11.98
CA ASP A 142 3.25 15.53 -11.09
C ASP A 142 4.56 15.91 -11.82
N PRO A 143 4.57 17.02 -12.57
CA PRO A 143 5.81 17.49 -13.20
C PRO A 143 6.94 17.80 -12.21
N SER A 144 6.61 18.09 -10.94
CA SER A 144 7.61 18.39 -9.89
C SER A 144 8.43 17.17 -9.47
N ALA A 145 7.93 15.96 -9.71
CA ALA A 145 8.67 14.73 -9.44
C ALA A 145 9.85 14.50 -10.41
N ARG A 146 9.95 15.30 -11.49
CA ARG A 146 11.04 15.21 -12.46
C ARG A 146 12.38 15.55 -11.83
N ARG A 147 13.41 14.80 -12.22
CA ARG A 147 14.77 14.98 -11.73
C ARG A 147 15.37 16.30 -12.26
N THR A 148 15.85 17.14 -11.33
CA THR A 148 16.65 18.33 -11.65
C THR A 148 18.12 18.19 -11.29
N SER A 149 18.51 17.10 -10.69
CA SER A 149 19.82 16.54 -10.29
C SER A 149 19.81 16.07 -8.83
N SER A 150 20.30 14.87 -8.54
CA SER A 150 20.56 14.42 -7.17
C SER A 150 21.46 13.18 -7.12
N PRO A 151 22.30 13.04 -6.08
CA PRO A 151 23.34 12.01 -6.04
C PRO A 151 22.78 10.60 -5.79
N ASN A 152 23.44 9.62 -6.41
CA ASN A 152 23.16 8.19 -6.30
C ASN A 152 23.33 7.62 -4.87
N SER A 153 24.07 8.33 -3.99
CA SER A 153 24.40 7.87 -2.63
C SER A 153 23.18 7.65 -1.71
N CYS A 154 22.19 8.51 -1.82
CA CYS A 154 20.98 8.41 -1.00
C CYS A 154 20.13 7.18 -1.33
N ALA A 155 20.05 6.84 -2.62
CA ALA A 155 19.29 5.67 -3.05
C ALA A 155 19.94 4.36 -2.58
N VAL A 156 21.26 4.29 -2.58
CA VAL A 156 22.01 3.13 -2.07
C VAL A 156 21.79 2.94 -0.57
N ALA A 157 21.86 4.02 0.23
CA ALA A 157 21.62 3.94 1.67
C ALA A 157 20.19 3.48 2.00
N VAL A 158 19.18 4.03 1.31
CA VAL A 158 17.79 3.61 1.49
C VAL A 158 17.57 2.16 1.09
N GLU A 159 18.20 1.70 -0.01
CA GLU A 159 18.09 0.32 -0.44
C GLU A 159 18.73 -0.66 0.56
N LYS A 160 19.90 -0.33 1.12
CA LYS A 160 20.53 -1.10 2.19
C LYS A 160 19.63 -1.19 3.43
N ALA A 161 19.07 -0.04 3.87
CA ALA A 161 18.12 0.00 5.00
C ALA A 161 16.90 -0.89 4.73
N ARG A 162 16.32 -0.79 3.53
CA ARG A 162 15.16 -1.58 3.13
C ARG A 162 15.45 -3.09 3.20
N GLN A 163 16.56 -3.54 2.61
CA GLN A 163 16.97 -4.94 2.62
C GLN A 163 17.22 -5.45 4.04
N PHE A 164 17.88 -4.64 4.88
CA PHE A 164 18.11 -4.99 6.28
C PHE A 164 16.79 -5.14 7.05
N LEU A 165 15.85 -4.20 6.89
CA LEU A 165 14.52 -4.26 7.52
C LEU A 165 13.70 -5.47 7.04
N GLU A 166 13.82 -5.86 5.77
CA GLU A 166 13.15 -7.05 5.23
C GLU A 166 13.77 -8.36 5.73
N ALA A 167 15.08 -8.39 5.97
CA ALA A 167 15.76 -9.57 6.50
C ALA A 167 15.54 -9.77 8.00
N SER A 168 15.38 -8.66 8.75
CA SER A 168 15.33 -8.66 10.23
C SER A 168 13.96 -8.27 10.79
N PHE A 169 12.86 -8.39 10.02
CA PHE A 169 11.57 -7.84 10.44
C PHE A 169 10.99 -8.48 11.70
N THR A 170 11.35 -9.72 12.02
CA THR A 170 10.91 -10.40 13.25
C THR A 170 11.71 -10.00 14.48
N GLU A 171 12.87 -9.36 14.29
CA GLU A 171 13.80 -9.00 15.36
C GLU A 171 13.60 -7.55 15.81
N VAL A 172 14.21 -7.21 16.94
CA VAL A 172 14.29 -5.81 17.38
C VAL A 172 15.34 -5.11 16.51
N VAL A 173 14.91 -4.13 15.73
CA VAL A 173 15.81 -3.31 14.92
C VAL A 173 15.97 -1.94 15.55
N THR A 174 17.21 -1.52 15.76
CA THR A 174 17.58 -0.22 16.35
C THR A 174 17.99 0.80 15.30
N SER A 175 17.97 2.09 15.66
CA SER A 175 18.47 3.15 14.79
C SER A 175 19.97 3.05 14.56
N GLU A 176 20.71 2.62 15.59
CA GLU A 176 22.16 2.43 15.56
C GLU A 176 22.57 1.36 14.54
N GLU A 177 21.82 0.25 14.46
CA GLU A 177 22.05 -0.79 13.45
C GLU A 177 21.79 -0.26 12.04
N LEU A 178 20.74 0.52 11.84
CA LEU A 178 20.46 1.14 10.54
C LEU A 178 21.55 2.14 10.14
N GLU A 179 22.05 2.94 11.08
CA GLU A 179 23.19 3.85 10.84
C GLU A 179 24.45 3.08 10.45
N ALA A 180 24.74 1.98 11.16
CA ALA A 180 25.90 1.13 10.88
C ALA A 180 25.83 0.49 9.47
N VAL A 181 24.65 -0.02 9.09
CA VAL A 181 24.45 -0.68 7.79
C VAL A 181 24.49 0.32 6.62
N THR A 182 23.95 1.52 6.84
CA THR A 182 23.78 2.50 5.75
C THR A 182 24.92 3.49 5.63
N GLY A 183 25.65 3.74 6.72
CA GLY A 183 26.65 4.80 6.82
C GLY A 183 26.04 6.21 6.85
N VAL A 184 24.75 6.33 7.16
CA VAL A 184 24.01 7.60 7.16
C VAL A 184 23.29 7.77 8.49
N ASP A 185 23.32 8.98 9.07
CA ASP A 185 22.63 9.27 10.32
C ASP A 185 21.11 9.08 10.19
N ARG A 186 20.47 8.71 11.33
CA ARG A 186 19.05 8.32 11.40
C ARG A 186 18.08 9.36 10.84
N PHE A 187 18.34 10.64 11.01
CA PHE A 187 17.44 11.69 10.54
C PHE A 187 17.55 11.91 9.03
N THR A 188 18.76 11.88 8.50
CA THR A 188 19.02 11.92 7.07
C THR A 188 18.46 10.69 6.38
N LEU A 189 18.68 9.50 6.95
CA LEU A 189 18.10 8.25 6.46
C LEU A 189 16.56 8.33 6.43
N ALA A 190 15.93 8.80 7.52
CA ALA A 190 14.47 8.91 7.58
C ALA A 190 13.90 9.87 6.51
N ARG A 191 14.57 11.01 6.26
CA ARG A 191 14.17 11.95 5.19
C ARG A 191 14.26 11.29 3.81
N HIS A 192 15.37 10.61 3.52
CA HIS A 192 15.58 9.93 2.24
C HIS A 192 14.64 8.74 2.07
N PHE A 193 14.42 7.96 3.13
CA PHE A 193 13.50 6.84 3.13
C PHE A 193 12.07 7.31 2.79
N ARG A 194 11.63 8.42 3.41
CA ARG A 194 10.33 9.02 3.11
C ARG A 194 10.24 9.54 1.67
N ALA A 195 11.27 10.23 1.19
CA ALA A 195 11.31 10.76 -0.18
C ALA A 195 11.28 9.65 -1.24
N LEU A 196 11.91 8.50 -0.96
CA LEU A 196 12.09 7.42 -1.92
C LEU A 196 11.06 6.29 -1.78
N LEU A 197 10.52 6.06 -0.58
CA LEU A 197 9.58 4.98 -0.28
C LEU A 197 8.24 5.46 0.31
N GLY A 198 8.07 6.77 0.49
CA GLY A 198 6.83 7.38 0.95
C GLY A 198 6.53 7.22 2.44
N THR A 199 7.39 6.52 3.20
CA THR A 199 7.15 6.19 4.61
C THR A 199 8.44 6.23 5.43
N SER A 200 8.36 6.12 6.76
CA SER A 200 9.54 6.03 7.63
C SER A 200 10.08 4.59 7.72
N PRO A 201 11.38 4.39 8.10
CA PRO A 201 11.93 3.06 8.35
C PRO A 201 11.12 2.24 9.35
N TYR A 202 10.70 2.85 10.48
CA TYR A 202 9.86 2.19 11.48
C TYR A 202 8.51 1.75 10.93
N ARG A 203 7.84 2.62 10.17
CA ARG A 203 6.55 2.28 9.57
C ARG A 203 6.70 1.17 8.52
N TYR A 204 7.76 1.22 7.73
CA TYR A 204 8.09 0.17 6.77
C TYR A 204 8.28 -1.20 7.46
N LEU A 205 9.08 -1.26 8.54
CA LEU A 205 9.26 -2.46 9.36
C LEU A 205 7.92 -2.98 9.88
N THR A 206 7.09 -2.08 10.44
CA THR A 206 5.75 -2.44 10.94
C THR A 206 4.89 -3.06 9.85
N MET A 207 4.91 -2.52 8.64
CA MET A 207 4.15 -3.07 7.52
C MET A 207 4.65 -4.46 7.10
N ARG A 208 5.97 -4.70 7.08
CA ARG A 208 6.52 -6.06 6.82
C ARG A 208 6.06 -7.08 7.87
N ARG A 209 6.04 -6.68 9.15
CA ARG A 209 5.47 -7.51 10.22
C ARG A 209 3.99 -7.80 10.02
N LEU A 210 3.22 -6.81 9.62
CA LEU A 210 1.79 -6.97 9.36
C LEU A 210 1.51 -7.83 8.11
N ASP A 211 2.32 -7.73 7.06
CA ASP A 211 2.23 -8.60 5.90
C ASP A 211 2.49 -10.06 6.28
N HIS A 212 3.51 -10.31 7.10
CA HIS A 212 3.78 -11.64 7.63
C HIS A 212 2.64 -12.13 8.53
N ALA A 213 2.11 -11.27 9.42
CA ALA A 213 0.95 -11.61 10.25
C ALA A 213 -0.26 -12.03 9.39
N ARG A 214 -0.54 -11.34 8.29
CA ARG A 214 -1.59 -11.70 7.33
C ARG A 214 -1.35 -13.10 6.75
N SER A 215 -0.13 -13.43 6.36
CA SER A 215 0.20 -14.76 5.83
C SER A 215 0.04 -15.87 6.87
N VAL A 216 0.47 -15.64 8.10
CA VAL A 216 0.32 -16.61 9.21
C VAL A 216 -1.15 -16.77 9.62
N MET A 217 -1.96 -15.71 9.59
CA MET A 217 -3.40 -15.80 9.89
C MET A 217 -4.18 -16.75 8.96
N TRP A 218 -3.71 -16.98 7.73
CA TRP A 218 -4.29 -17.96 6.81
C TRP A 218 -4.20 -19.40 7.31
N THR A 219 -3.23 -19.73 8.17
CA THR A 219 -3.08 -21.07 8.75
C THR A 219 -4.10 -21.36 9.85
N GLY A 220 -4.88 -20.36 10.28
CA GLY A 220 -5.82 -20.48 11.40
C GLY A 220 -5.17 -20.34 12.78
N ALA A 221 -3.88 -20.01 12.87
CA ALA A 221 -3.17 -19.86 14.13
C ALA A 221 -3.83 -18.86 15.09
N PRO A 222 -3.73 -19.05 16.41
CA PRO A 222 -4.17 -18.08 17.41
C PRO A 222 -3.51 -16.71 17.20
N LEU A 223 -4.24 -15.61 17.39
CA LEU A 223 -3.71 -14.25 17.13
C LEU A 223 -2.51 -13.89 18.02
N ALA A 224 -2.38 -14.50 19.20
CA ALA A 224 -1.22 -14.34 20.07
C ALA A 224 0.05 -14.93 19.40
N ASP A 225 -0.07 -16.13 18.85
CA ASP A 225 1.03 -16.82 18.15
C ASP A 225 1.42 -16.08 16.87
N VAL A 226 0.39 -15.57 16.11
CA VAL A 226 0.61 -14.73 14.95
C VAL A 226 1.41 -13.48 15.31
N ALA A 227 1.07 -12.81 16.42
CA ALA A 227 1.78 -11.61 16.85
C ALA A 227 3.25 -11.91 17.14
N PHE A 228 3.52 -12.96 17.91
CA PHE A 228 4.89 -13.36 18.26
C PHE A 228 5.70 -13.75 17.01
N ALA A 229 5.16 -14.62 16.17
CA ALA A 229 5.81 -15.06 14.92
C ALA A 229 6.12 -13.91 13.96
N SER A 230 5.39 -12.80 14.10
CA SER A 230 5.54 -11.61 13.23
C SER A 230 6.38 -10.50 13.87
N GLY A 231 7.07 -10.76 14.98
CA GLY A 231 7.97 -9.79 15.64
C GLY A 231 7.27 -8.67 16.42
N PHE A 232 5.98 -8.85 16.79
CA PHE A 232 5.30 -7.94 17.72
C PHE A 232 5.52 -8.37 19.16
N ALA A 233 5.62 -7.40 20.08
CA ALA A 233 5.79 -7.66 21.49
C ALA A 233 4.62 -8.46 22.09
N ASP A 234 3.40 -8.20 21.64
CA ASP A 234 2.18 -8.88 22.07
C ASP A 234 1.05 -8.72 21.04
N GLN A 235 -0.04 -9.49 21.26
CA GLN A 235 -1.23 -9.42 20.41
C GLN A 235 -1.89 -8.04 20.41
N SER A 236 -1.89 -7.31 21.53
CA SER A 236 -2.51 -5.99 21.64
C SER A 236 -1.75 -4.96 20.80
N HIS A 237 -0.41 -5.03 20.81
CA HIS A 237 0.44 -4.23 19.92
C HIS A 237 0.14 -4.52 18.45
N MET A 238 0.14 -5.81 18.05
CA MET A 238 -0.23 -6.21 16.70
C MET A 238 -1.63 -5.70 16.31
N ASN A 239 -2.65 -5.87 17.16
CA ASN A 239 -4.01 -5.43 16.88
C ASN A 239 -4.10 -3.92 16.64
N ARG A 240 -3.43 -3.10 17.46
CA ARG A 240 -3.37 -1.65 17.27
C ARG A 240 -2.72 -1.27 15.94
N GLN A 241 -1.57 -1.88 15.62
CA GLN A 241 -0.87 -1.62 14.37
C GLN A 241 -1.67 -2.09 13.16
N PHE A 242 -2.31 -3.26 13.24
CA PHE A 242 -3.15 -3.82 12.19
C PHE A 242 -4.36 -2.91 11.90
N LYS A 243 -5.09 -2.49 12.96
CA LYS A 243 -6.22 -1.57 12.80
C LYS A 243 -5.76 -0.21 12.24
N SER A 244 -4.62 0.30 12.68
CA SER A 244 -4.03 1.53 12.15
C SER A 244 -3.58 1.42 10.69
N ALA A 245 -3.26 0.22 10.21
CA ALA A 245 -2.80 -0.02 8.84
C ALA A 245 -3.93 -0.34 7.86
N TYR A 246 -4.98 -1.05 8.32
CA TYR A 246 -6.03 -1.60 7.44
C TYR A 246 -7.44 -1.11 7.80
N GLY A 247 -7.60 -0.28 8.83
CA GLY A 247 -8.89 0.25 9.26
C GLY A 247 -9.84 -0.76 9.90
N ILE A 248 -9.44 -2.04 10.02
CA ILE A 248 -10.22 -3.13 10.61
C ILE A 248 -9.36 -3.99 11.52
N SER A 249 -9.98 -4.71 12.46
CA SER A 249 -9.24 -5.61 13.35
C SER A 249 -8.77 -6.89 12.62
N PRO A 250 -7.69 -7.57 13.12
CA PRO A 250 -7.25 -8.86 12.56
C PRO A 250 -8.36 -9.91 12.54
N GLY A 251 -9.18 -9.97 13.59
CA GLY A 251 -10.32 -10.91 13.66
C GLY A 251 -11.36 -10.64 12.57
N ARG A 252 -11.73 -9.37 12.34
CA ARG A 252 -12.65 -8.99 11.26
C ARG A 252 -12.04 -9.29 9.89
N TRP A 253 -10.77 -8.99 9.70
CA TRP A 253 -10.06 -9.30 8.47
C TRP A 253 -10.12 -10.82 8.18
N ARG A 254 -9.82 -11.67 9.17
CA ARG A 254 -9.87 -13.13 9.04
C ARG A 254 -11.27 -13.63 8.70
N ALA A 255 -12.31 -13.09 9.35
CA ALA A 255 -13.70 -13.44 9.07
C ALA A 255 -14.12 -13.10 7.63
N MET A 256 -13.70 -11.95 7.11
CA MET A 256 -13.97 -11.54 5.71
C MET A 256 -13.30 -12.47 4.69
N GLN A 257 -12.13 -13.01 5.01
CA GLN A 257 -11.43 -13.96 4.15
C GLN A 257 -12.08 -15.35 4.15
N ALA A 258 -12.64 -15.78 5.26
CA ALA A 258 -13.33 -17.07 5.36
C ALA A 258 -14.60 -17.17 4.49
N VAL A 259 -15.18 -16.03 4.11
CA VAL A 259 -16.37 -15.93 3.24
C VAL A 259 -16.01 -16.03 1.74
N ARG A 260 -14.73 -15.90 1.35
CA ARG A 260 -14.32 -16.16 -0.04
C ARG A 260 -14.39 -17.67 -0.31
N PRO A 261 -15.13 -18.14 -1.36
CA PRO A 261 -15.08 -19.54 -1.73
C PRO A 261 -13.62 -19.90 -2.02
N ARG A 262 -13.10 -20.94 -1.36
CA ARG A 262 -11.85 -21.56 -1.77
C ARG A 262 -12.04 -21.98 -3.22
N ALA A 263 -11.36 -21.36 -4.17
CA ALA A 263 -11.21 -21.93 -5.50
C ALA A 263 -10.65 -23.34 -5.29
N GLY A 264 -11.45 -24.35 -5.60
CA GLY A 264 -11.13 -25.75 -5.33
C GLY A 264 -9.81 -26.08 -6.01
N ILE A 265 -8.92 -26.69 -5.23
CA ILE A 265 -7.82 -27.48 -5.78
C ILE A 265 -8.50 -28.74 -6.32
N PRO A 266 -8.49 -29.01 -7.63
CA PRO A 266 -8.91 -30.31 -8.13
C PRO A 266 -7.94 -31.35 -7.58
N GLN A 267 -8.49 -32.45 -7.06
CA GLN A 267 -7.73 -33.64 -6.67
C GLN A 267 -7.07 -34.30 -7.89
#